data_54df226e0429ca780d79d7bd607f7c5b
#
_entry.id   54df226e0429ca780d79d7bd607f7c5b
#
_cell.length_a   1.000
_cell.length_b   1.000
_cell.length_c   1.000
_cell.angle_alpha   90.00
_cell.angle_beta   90.00
_cell.angle_gamma   90.00
#
_symmetry.space_group_name_H-M   'P 1'
#
loop_
_entity.id
_entity.type
_entity.pdbx_description
1 polymer ?
#
loop_
_entity_poly.entity_id
_entity_poly.type
_entity_poly.pdbx_seq_one_letter_code
_entity_poly.pdbx_strand_id
1 'polypeptide(L)'
;GYANRAAAQQLRDTTLPAARGEIYSADGVTLAASKTCWTIRASPRELADELVQPAAKALSEILDIDYDATLQKLSKRTSNDCLLRRRVDADLADAVRAWCTQNNAQGIQILQDTKRVYPQGNFMGCLLGFTDVDNQGLWGLELQYDAQLTGRNGTILTAKNAWGYDMPTHYSTLQDAVPGNDITLTIRADIQHYLESALSAAVAEHHVAARAVGIVMEVDTGAILAMSTKPDYDPNDPRTIVDETIRQQVNALSGEERSKALQTAQQAQWRNKAISDLYEPGSVFKLITCAAALDTGAVTRNSRFVCAGKINVAGTNFRCANGHIHGSETLAQGLAVSCNPCFIQVGARLGKQNFCDYFAAFGLRAATGIDLPGEIKRSEYYTADRMGPVELASCSFGQSSKVSYLQMITAVCAVVNGGKLVQPHVVQSIRDTERNTVQQVQPTVKAQVIRPETSVVMRELMEGVVTTGTGKNGAVAGYRVGGKTGTSQKLDSENERARIASFVAVAPIENPKIAVLICLDEPHSWTTSGGALSGPVAAEVLQKSLPRLGIQPSYTEAEQAKYFTTVPDVTGWKAPAAAQKLNEYTLTADVLGQGERVVSQYPRAGTTVRRGSAIQLDTTGQLDPAADEG
;
A
#
# COMPACT_ATOMS: atom_id res chain seq x y z
N GLY A 1 22.67 54.19 -27.71
CA GLY A 1 23.49 53.50 -26.69
C GLY A 1 22.90 53.59 -25.28
N TYR A 2 22.45 54.73 -24.80
CA TYR A 2 21.90 54.90 -23.44
C TYR A 2 20.47 54.34 -23.30
N ALA A 3 19.64 54.52 -24.31
CA ALA A 3 18.25 54.00 -24.27
C ALA A 3 18.20 52.47 -24.26
N ASN A 4 19.10 51.80 -24.99
CA ASN A 4 19.20 50.33 -24.99
C ASN A 4 19.79 49.76 -23.72
N ARG A 5 20.68 50.52 -23.03
CA ARG A 5 21.19 50.11 -21.69
C ARG A 5 20.17 50.34 -20.58
N ALA A 6 19.37 51.40 -20.69
CA ALA A 6 18.27 51.67 -19.77
C ALA A 6 17.16 50.64 -19.90
N ALA A 7 16.84 50.24 -21.15
CA ALA A 7 15.86 49.17 -21.42
C ALA A 7 16.36 47.79 -20.90
N ALA A 8 17.66 47.53 -21.07
CA ALA A 8 18.24 46.26 -20.57
C ALA A 8 18.32 46.17 -19.01
N GLN A 9 18.38 47.35 -18.35
CA GLN A 9 18.31 47.41 -16.87
C GLN A 9 16.87 47.29 -16.32
N GLN A 10 15.87 47.42 -17.17
CA GLN A 10 14.45 47.37 -16.80
C GLN A 10 13.82 45.97 -16.96
N LEU A 11 14.55 45.01 -17.52
CA LEU A 11 14.09 43.66 -17.75
C LEU A 11 14.65 42.71 -16.71
N ARG A 12 13.78 41.94 -16.10
CA ARG A 12 14.18 40.90 -15.14
C ARG A 12 13.61 39.53 -15.59
N ASP A 13 14.51 38.55 -15.72
CA ASP A 13 14.13 37.18 -15.93
C ASP A 13 13.56 36.58 -14.65
N THR A 14 12.36 36.04 -14.73
CA THR A 14 11.71 35.33 -13.63
C THR A 14 11.46 33.90 -14.06
N THR A 15 11.84 32.94 -13.23
CA THR A 15 11.55 31.55 -13.45
C THR A 15 10.05 31.29 -13.30
N LEU A 16 9.45 30.62 -14.29
CA LEU A 16 8.10 30.10 -14.21
C LEU A 16 8.18 28.62 -13.82
N PRO A 17 7.79 28.23 -12.59
CA PRO A 17 7.89 26.83 -12.17
C PRO A 17 7.01 25.92 -13.01
N ALA A 18 7.57 24.77 -13.42
CA ALA A 18 6.80 23.73 -14.07
C ALA A 18 6.01 22.93 -13.03
N ALA A 19 4.80 22.54 -13.39
CA ALA A 19 4.04 21.57 -12.59
C ALA A 19 4.73 20.21 -12.63
N ARG A 20 4.88 19.60 -11.46
CA ARG A 20 5.33 18.21 -11.36
C ARG A 20 4.23 17.28 -11.87
N GLY A 21 4.59 16.22 -12.59
CA GLY A 21 3.64 15.25 -13.15
C GLY A 21 2.76 14.62 -12.07
N GLU A 22 1.57 14.24 -12.43
CA GLU A 22 0.61 13.63 -11.51
C GLU A 22 0.80 12.11 -11.42
N ILE A 23 0.40 11.53 -10.29
CA ILE A 23 0.41 10.08 -10.08
C ILE A 23 -1.03 9.62 -9.91
N TYR A 24 -1.44 8.65 -10.74
CA TYR A 24 -2.78 8.07 -10.74
C TYR A 24 -2.74 6.59 -10.39
N SER A 25 -3.78 6.10 -9.74
CA SER A 25 -4.03 4.67 -9.61
C SER A 25 -4.46 4.08 -10.96
N ALA A 26 -4.44 2.76 -11.09
CA ALA A 26 -4.89 2.05 -12.28
C ALA A 26 -6.38 2.30 -12.59
N ASP A 27 -7.19 2.53 -11.56
CA ASP A 27 -8.62 2.87 -11.66
C ASP A 27 -8.91 4.38 -11.70
N GLY A 28 -7.88 5.20 -11.97
CA GLY A 28 -8.03 6.61 -12.32
C GLY A 28 -8.13 7.60 -11.16
N VAL A 29 -7.86 7.17 -9.93
CA VAL A 29 -7.86 8.05 -8.76
C VAL A 29 -6.54 8.84 -8.70
N THR A 30 -6.62 10.15 -8.50
CA THR A 30 -5.45 11.00 -8.31
C THR A 30 -4.83 10.75 -6.94
N LEU A 31 -3.57 10.31 -6.93
CA LEU A 31 -2.83 9.98 -5.73
C LEU A 31 -1.82 11.09 -5.35
N ALA A 32 -1.25 11.76 -6.33
CA ALA A 32 -0.39 12.92 -6.15
C ALA A 32 -0.62 13.93 -7.27
N ALA A 33 -0.71 15.20 -6.92
CA ALA A 33 -0.95 16.27 -7.86
C ALA A 33 -0.11 17.49 -7.51
N SER A 34 0.10 18.37 -8.49
CA SER A 34 0.70 19.68 -8.29
C SER A 34 -0.38 20.75 -8.30
N LYS A 35 -0.37 21.60 -7.28
CA LYS A 35 -1.31 22.71 -7.14
C LYS A 35 -0.56 24.03 -7.27
N THR A 36 -1.09 24.96 -8.03
CA THR A 36 -0.56 26.31 -8.12
C THR A 36 -0.71 27.01 -6.77
N CYS A 37 0.37 27.64 -6.33
CA CYS A 37 0.43 28.45 -5.12
C CYS A 37 1.35 29.64 -5.37
N TRP A 38 1.59 30.44 -4.35
CA TRP A 38 2.43 31.64 -4.46
C TRP A 38 3.41 31.69 -3.29
N THR A 39 4.62 32.14 -3.59
CA THR A 39 5.65 32.41 -2.60
C THR A 39 5.79 33.90 -2.43
N ILE A 40 5.71 34.37 -1.18
CA ILE A 40 5.80 35.78 -0.86
C ILE A 40 7.23 36.11 -0.42
N ARG A 41 7.86 36.98 -1.18
CA ARG A 41 9.22 37.49 -0.91
C ARG A 41 9.17 39.01 -0.80
N ALA A 42 10.21 39.60 -0.27
CA ALA A 42 10.34 41.05 -0.20
C ALA A 42 11.72 41.48 -0.68
N SER A 43 11.77 42.65 -1.31
CA SER A 43 12.97 43.40 -1.54
C SER A 43 12.93 44.62 -0.61
N PRO A 44 13.49 44.53 0.60
CA PRO A 44 13.44 45.65 1.58
C PRO A 44 14.00 46.94 1.04
N ARG A 45 14.95 46.86 0.13
CA ARG A 45 15.54 48.04 -0.54
C ARG A 45 14.53 48.85 -1.32
N GLU A 46 13.54 48.20 -1.90
CA GLU A 46 12.52 48.83 -2.74
C GLU A 46 11.29 49.31 -1.96
N LEU A 47 11.16 48.87 -0.68
CA LEU A 47 10.05 49.28 0.18
C LEU A 47 10.30 50.69 0.74
N ALA A 48 9.29 51.56 0.70
CA ALA A 48 9.40 52.89 1.29
C ALA A 48 9.60 52.81 2.81
N ASP A 49 10.42 53.71 3.35
CA ASP A 49 10.79 53.69 4.78
C ASP A 49 9.58 53.77 5.70
N GLU A 50 8.59 54.58 5.34
CA GLU A 50 7.34 54.76 6.11
C GLU A 50 6.43 53.51 6.07
N LEU A 51 6.65 52.58 5.13
CA LEU A 51 5.86 51.36 4.98
C LEU A 51 6.49 50.15 5.67
N VAL A 52 7.69 50.25 6.23
CA VAL A 52 8.37 49.10 6.86
C VAL A 52 7.57 48.51 8.01
N GLN A 53 7.15 49.36 8.97
CA GLN A 53 6.31 48.88 10.08
C GLN A 53 4.90 48.50 9.67
N PRO A 54 4.17 49.30 8.86
CA PRO A 54 2.86 48.90 8.38
C PRO A 54 2.87 47.58 7.58
N ALA A 55 3.90 47.39 6.73
CA ALA A 55 4.07 46.15 5.97
C ALA A 55 4.32 44.96 6.89
N ALA A 56 5.24 45.10 7.87
CA ALA A 56 5.51 44.06 8.85
C ALA A 56 4.23 43.63 9.61
N LYS A 57 3.41 44.61 10.01
CA LYS A 57 2.15 44.33 10.67
C LYS A 57 1.16 43.63 9.77
N ALA A 58 0.90 44.17 8.59
CA ALA A 58 -0.10 43.60 7.67
C ALA A 58 0.31 42.21 7.18
N LEU A 59 1.57 42.02 6.78
CA LEU A 59 2.05 40.74 6.29
C LEU A 59 2.10 39.66 7.38
N SER A 60 2.45 40.05 8.61
CA SER A 60 2.42 39.10 9.73
C SER A 60 0.99 38.61 10.03
N GLU A 61 0.00 39.49 9.94
CA GLU A 61 -1.41 39.13 10.14
C GLU A 61 -1.98 38.31 8.98
N ILE A 62 -1.73 38.72 7.75
CA ILE A 62 -2.23 38.04 6.55
C ILE A 62 -1.61 36.65 6.41
N LEU A 63 -0.28 36.56 6.59
CA LEU A 63 0.48 35.34 6.35
C LEU A 63 0.64 34.46 7.58
N ASP A 64 0.14 34.89 8.73
CA ASP A 64 0.32 34.20 10.01
C ASP A 64 1.79 33.90 10.30
N ILE A 65 2.62 34.94 10.23
CA ILE A 65 4.06 34.88 10.50
C ILE A 65 4.42 35.84 11.66
N ASP A 66 5.57 35.59 12.29
CA ASP A 66 6.00 36.39 13.41
C ASP A 66 6.27 37.85 13.01
N TYR A 67 5.65 38.78 13.74
CA TYR A 67 5.79 40.22 13.48
C TYR A 67 7.23 40.70 13.66
N ASP A 68 7.88 40.34 14.77
CA ASP A 68 9.25 40.83 15.08
C ASP A 68 10.26 40.30 14.07
N ALA A 69 10.17 39.04 13.70
CA ALA A 69 11.00 38.44 12.67
C ALA A 69 10.78 39.10 11.30
N THR A 70 9.53 39.37 10.94
CA THR A 70 9.16 40.05 9.68
C THR A 70 9.69 41.48 9.67
N LEU A 71 9.52 42.24 10.77
CA LEU A 71 10.04 43.57 10.92
C LEU A 71 11.58 43.61 10.80
N GLN A 72 12.25 42.64 11.40
CA GLN A 72 13.70 42.52 11.31
C GLN A 72 14.17 42.29 9.87
N LYS A 73 13.48 41.43 9.13
CA LYS A 73 13.76 41.17 7.70
C LYS A 73 13.57 42.43 6.85
N LEU A 74 12.43 43.09 7.01
CA LEU A 74 12.11 44.31 6.23
C LEU A 74 12.97 45.51 6.62
N SER A 75 13.56 45.53 7.81
CA SER A 75 14.45 46.60 8.29
C SER A 75 15.87 46.52 7.71
N LYS A 76 16.23 45.42 7.06
CA LYS A 76 17.51 45.27 6.35
C LYS A 76 17.46 45.99 5.00
N ARG A 77 17.58 47.33 5.04
CA ARG A 77 17.34 48.24 3.91
C ARG A 77 18.25 48.05 2.70
N THR A 78 19.36 47.33 2.85
CA THR A 78 20.28 47.01 1.76
C THR A 78 19.96 45.68 1.07
N SER A 79 19.06 44.90 1.64
CA SER A 79 18.68 43.59 1.10
C SER A 79 17.78 43.73 -0.13
N ASN A 80 18.10 42.99 -1.16
CA ASN A 80 17.31 42.93 -2.39
C ASN A 80 16.31 41.77 -2.36
N ASP A 81 16.43 40.85 -1.40
CA ASP A 81 15.59 39.65 -1.37
C ASP A 81 15.56 39.02 0.02
N CYS A 82 14.39 38.76 0.51
CA CYS A 82 14.15 37.91 1.68
C CYS A 82 12.85 37.14 1.55
N LEU A 83 12.85 35.90 2.06
CA LEU A 83 11.68 35.08 2.07
C LEU A 83 10.76 35.45 3.25
N LEU A 84 9.47 35.67 2.97
CA LEU A 84 8.46 35.89 3.99
C LEU A 84 7.67 34.61 4.26
N ARG A 85 7.03 34.06 3.25
CA ARG A 85 6.34 32.76 3.36
C ARG A 85 6.28 32.04 2.03
N ARG A 86 6.55 30.73 2.04
CA ARG A 86 6.42 29.87 0.86
C ARG A 86 5.01 29.31 0.71
N ARG A 87 4.58 29.14 -0.52
CA ARG A 87 3.47 28.27 -0.94
C ARG A 87 2.16 28.59 -0.24
N VAL A 88 1.77 29.84 -0.30
CA VAL A 88 0.46 30.29 0.18
C VAL A 88 -0.60 30.05 -0.90
N ASP A 89 -1.82 29.83 -0.46
CA ASP A 89 -2.97 29.69 -1.37
C ASP A 89 -3.39 31.03 -1.97
N ALA A 90 -4.24 30.97 -2.98
CA ALA A 90 -4.68 32.12 -3.76
C ALA A 90 -5.33 33.22 -2.90
N ASP A 91 -6.10 32.85 -1.89
CA ASP A 91 -6.77 33.80 -1.00
C ASP A 91 -5.77 34.68 -0.20
N LEU A 92 -4.70 34.08 0.32
CA LEU A 92 -3.66 34.83 1.02
C LEU A 92 -2.82 35.68 0.06
N ALA A 93 -2.48 35.14 -1.11
CA ALA A 93 -1.77 35.90 -2.15
C ALA A 93 -2.58 37.10 -2.61
N ASP A 94 -3.89 36.94 -2.80
CA ASP A 94 -4.79 38.03 -3.17
C ASP A 94 -4.91 39.08 -2.06
N ALA A 95 -4.94 38.67 -0.81
CA ALA A 95 -4.94 39.60 0.35
C ALA A 95 -3.65 40.42 0.40
N VAL A 96 -2.50 39.80 0.17
CA VAL A 96 -1.19 40.52 0.10
C VAL A 96 -1.20 41.49 -1.08
N ARG A 97 -1.69 41.09 -2.22
CA ARG A 97 -1.79 41.92 -3.44
C ARG A 97 -2.69 43.12 -3.21
N ALA A 98 -3.84 42.92 -2.57
CA ALA A 98 -4.79 43.96 -2.23
C ALA A 98 -4.18 44.99 -1.26
N TRP A 99 -3.48 44.53 -0.22
CA TRP A 99 -2.79 45.44 0.71
C TRP A 99 -1.72 46.26 0.00
N CYS A 100 -0.91 45.66 -0.86
CA CYS A 100 0.12 46.35 -1.65
C CYS A 100 -0.48 47.42 -2.55
N THR A 101 -1.61 47.13 -3.20
CA THR A 101 -2.33 48.07 -4.06
C THR A 101 -2.91 49.24 -3.26
N GLN A 102 -3.53 48.97 -2.13
CA GLN A 102 -4.13 50.00 -1.28
C GLN A 102 -3.08 50.97 -0.70
N ASN A 103 -1.90 50.48 -0.38
CA ASN A 103 -0.84 51.26 0.26
C ASN A 103 0.22 51.72 -0.74
N ASN A 104 0.04 51.43 -2.02
CA ASN A 104 1.06 51.70 -3.05
C ASN A 104 2.42 51.16 -2.63
N ALA A 105 2.44 50.02 -1.98
CA ALA A 105 3.63 49.37 -1.45
C ALA A 105 4.36 48.62 -2.57
N GLN A 106 5.66 48.75 -2.52
CA GLN A 106 6.56 48.20 -3.52
C GLN A 106 7.63 47.36 -2.84
N GLY A 107 8.25 46.47 -3.60
CA GLY A 107 9.23 45.57 -3.03
C GLY A 107 8.62 44.31 -2.38
N ILE A 108 7.30 44.13 -2.43
CA ILE A 108 6.67 42.87 -2.06
C ILE A 108 6.42 42.07 -3.34
N GLN A 109 7.00 40.91 -3.40
CA GLN A 109 6.93 40.01 -4.57
C GLN A 109 5.99 38.85 -4.27
N ILE A 110 5.08 38.61 -5.20
CA ILE A 110 4.11 37.50 -5.16
C ILE A 110 4.43 36.61 -6.36
N LEU A 111 5.23 35.58 -6.13
CA LEU A 111 5.78 34.73 -7.17
C LEU A 111 4.96 33.45 -7.32
N GLN A 112 4.58 33.12 -8.55
CA GLN A 112 3.94 31.85 -8.83
C GLN A 112 4.87 30.69 -8.47
N ASP A 113 4.31 29.69 -7.81
CA ASP A 113 4.99 28.49 -7.38
C ASP A 113 4.05 27.30 -7.50
N THR A 114 4.54 26.11 -7.22
CA THR A 114 3.75 24.90 -7.19
C THR A 114 4.01 24.14 -5.88
N LYS A 115 2.99 23.49 -5.36
CA LYS A 115 3.13 22.59 -4.22
C LYS A 115 2.58 21.21 -4.53
N ARG A 116 3.21 20.19 -3.98
CA ARG A 116 2.76 18.81 -4.08
C ARG A 116 1.62 18.58 -3.10
N VAL A 117 0.56 17.94 -3.58
CA VAL A 117 -0.63 17.61 -2.79
C VAL A 117 -0.95 16.13 -2.98
N TYR A 118 -1.28 15.46 -1.89
CA TYR A 118 -1.69 14.06 -1.87
C TYR A 118 -3.16 14.00 -1.43
N PRO A 119 -4.11 14.00 -2.39
CA PRO A 119 -5.52 14.21 -2.10
C PRO A 119 -6.16 13.14 -1.20
N GLN A 120 -5.55 11.95 -1.15
CA GLN A 120 -6.06 10.83 -0.36
C GLN A 120 -5.56 10.85 1.10
N GLY A 121 -4.74 11.84 1.48
CA GLY A 121 -4.23 11.98 2.85
C GLY A 121 -3.36 10.80 3.28
N ASN A 122 -3.67 10.23 4.43
CA ASN A 122 -2.94 9.08 4.99
C ASN A 122 -3.27 7.78 4.22
N PHE A 123 -2.82 7.73 2.97
CA PHE A 123 -3.08 6.65 2.04
C PHE A 123 -1.83 6.43 1.19
N MET A 124 -1.24 5.23 1.27
CA MET A 124 -0.06 4.85 0.50
C MET A 124 1.19 5.71 0.79
N GLY A 125 1.35 6.27 1.98
CA GLY A 125 2.48 7.17 2.27
C GLY A 125 3.84 6.55 1.99
N CYS A 126 4.09 5.34 2.47
CA CYS A 126 5.35 4.62 2.26
C CYS A 126 5.60 4.30 0.78
N LEU A 127 4.57 4.15 -0.03
CA LEU A 127 4.68 3.84 -1.45
C LEU A 127 4.87 5.11 -2.29
N LEU A 128 4.04 6.13 -2.05
CA LEU A 128 4.11 7.41 -2.78
C LEU A 128 5.39 8.17 -2.45
N GLY A 129 5.76 8.21 -1.18
CA GLY A 129 6.81 9.08 -0.71
C GLY A 129 6.38 10.54 -0.68
N PHE A 130 7.33 11.44 -0.73
CA PHE A 130 7.08 12.89 -0.69
C PHE A 130 8.22 13.66 -1.34
N THR A 131 8.06 14.96 -1.48
CA THR A 131 9.03 15.88 -2.10
C THR A 131 9.63 16.81 -1.05
N ASP A 132 10.79 17.39 -1.37
CA ASP A 132 11.42 18.43 -0.59
C ASP A 132 10.83 19.83 -0.88
N VAL A 133 11.47 20.86 -0.31
CA VAL A 133 11.05 22.26 -0.50
C VAL A 133 11.17 22.73 -1.96
N ASP A 134 11.98 22.08 -2.77
CA ASP A 134 12.19 22.38 -4.18
C ASP A 134 11.39 21.45 -5.11
N ASN A 135 10.42 20.73 -4.57
CA ASN A 135 9.60 19.74 -5.28
C ASN A 135 10.40 18.59 -5.90
N GLN A 136 11.58 18.27 -5.34
CA GLN A 136 12.34 17.09 -5.73
C GLN A 136 11.90 15.89 -4.89
N GLY A 137 11.80 14.72 -5.51
CA GLY A 137 11.42 13.49 -4.82
C GLY A 137 12.47 13.06 -3.80
N LEU A 138 12.02 12.77 -2.56
CA LEU A 138 12.90 12.31 -1.47
C LEU A 138 12.74 10.84 -1.14
N TRP A 139 11.52 10.31 -1.24
CA TRP A 139 11.18 8.94 -0.87
C TRP A 139 10.15 8.36 -1.84
N GLY A 140 10.02 7.04 -1.84
CA GLY A 140 8.99 6.32 -2.58
C GLY A 140 9.01 6.55 -4.09
N LEU A 141 7.83 6.52 -4.68
CA LEU A 141 7.65 6.77 -6.13
C LEU A 141 8.09 8.16 -6.55
N GLU A 142 7.92 9.15 -5.69
CA GLU A 142 8.39 10.51 -5.95
C GLU A 142 9.90 10.56 -6.21
N LEU A 143 10.68 9.77 -5.45
CA LEU A 143 12.12 9.63 -5.67
C LEU A 143 12.44 8.76 -6.88
N GLN A 144 11.82 7.59 -6.97
CA GLN A 144 12.11 6.61 -8.03
C GLN A 144 11.89 7.19 -9.42
N TYR A 145 10.83 7.94 -9.60
CA TYR A 145 10.42 8.52 -10.87
C TYR A 145 10.61 10.03 -10.92
N ASP A 146 11.50 10.58 -10.09
CA ASP A 146 11.74 12.02 -10.03
C ASP A 146 12.08 12.63 -11.40
N ALA A 147 12.94 11.98 -12.18
CA ALA A 147 13.31 12.44 -13.52
C ALA A 147 12.11 12.53 -14.48
N GLN A 148 11.17 11.59 -14.39
CA GLN A 148 9.95 11.59 -15.22
C GLN A 148 8.93 12.61 -14.75
N LEU A 149 8.78 12.74 -13.44
CA LEU A 149 7.80 13.64 -12.81
C LEU A 149 8.24 15.11 -12.87
N THR A 150 9.54 15.38 -12.85
CA THR A 150 10.08 16.74 -12.89
C THR A 150 9.88 17.34 -14.28
N GLY A 151 9.18 18.48 -14.32
CA GLY A 151 9.04 19.25 -15.53
C GLY A 151 10.25 20.11 -15.82
N ARG A 152 10.17 20.90 -16.86
CA ARG A 152 11.16 21.90 -17.22
C ARG A 152 10.59 23.30 -16.98
N ASN A 153 11.21 24.06 -16.10
CA ASN A 153 10.80 25.42 -15.81
C ASN A 153 10.85 26.32 -17.05
N GLY A 154 9.90 27.23 -17.15
CA GLY A 154 9.90 28.29 -18.13
C GLY A 154 10.59 29.54 -17.62
N THR A 155 10.71 30.52 -18.49
CA THR A 155 11.27 31.84 -18.18
C THR A 155 10.30 32.91 -18.65
N ILE A 156 9.99 33.86 -17.77
CA ILE A 156 9.21 35.06 -18.07
C ILE A 156 10.15 36.25 -18.00
N LEU A 157 10.13 37.06 -19.04
CA LEU A 157 10.79 38.36 -19.05
C LEU A 157 9.77 39.44 -18.68
N THR A 158 9.97 40.08 -17.54
CA THR A 158 9.07 41.11 -17.05
C THR A 158 9.71 42.46 -17.26
N ALA A 159 9.05 43.38 -17.94
CA ALA A 159 9.45 44.75 -18.02
C ALA A 159 9.15 45.47 -16.70
N LYS A 160 10.17 46.14 -16.15
CA LYS A 160 10.03 47.03 -14.97
C LYS A 160 9.99 48.49 -15.44
N ASN A 161 9.16 49.29 -14.78
CA ASN A 161 9.22 50.72 -15.01
C ASN A 161 10.53 51.34 -14.44
N ALA A 162 10.74 52.62 -14.65
CA ALA A 162 11.92 53.31 -14.17
C ALA A 162 12.12 53.27 -12.65
N TRP A 163 11.12 52.85 -11.91
CA TRP A 163 11.09 52.71 -10.45
C TRP A 163 11.27 51.26 -9.96
N GLY A 164 11.48 50.33 -10.88
CA GLY A 164 11.68 48.90 -10.55
C GLY A 164 10.42 48.05 -10.42
N TYR A 165 9.26 48.56 -10.83
CA TYR A 165 7.97 47.85 -10.75
C TYR A 165 7.68 47.00 -11.96
N ASP A 166 7.11 45.83 -11.72
CA ASP A 166 6.60 45.03 -12.78
C ASP A 166 5.45 45.75 -13.51
N MET A 167 5.61 45.89 -14.81
CA MET A 167 4.59 46.49 -15.67
C MET A 167 3.68 45.37 -16.20
N PRO A 168 2.42 45.25 -15.71
CA PRO A 168 1.55 44.11 -16.03
C PRO A 168 1.26 43.90 -17.51
N THR A 169 1.45 44.93 -18.33
CA THR A 169 1.17 44.92 -19.76
C THR A 169 2.38 44.61 -20.64
N HIS A 170 3.57 44.41 -20.03
CA HIS A 170 4.84 44.32 -20.77
C HIS A 170 5.68 43.10 -20.32
N TYR A 171 5.08 41.95 -20.13
CA TYR A 171 5.84 40.72 -19.97
C TYR A 171 5.67 39.83 -21.20
N SER A 172 6.73 39.14 -21.57
CA SER A 172 6.72 38.12 -22.61
C SER A 172 7.29 36.82 -22.04
N THR A 173 6.65 35.71 -22.36
CA THR A 173 7.17 34.40 -22.06
C THR A 173 8.31 34.13 -23.03
N LEU A 174 9.56 34.01 -22.52
CA LEU A 174 10.72 33.64 -23.34
C LEU A 174 10.75 32.15 -23.62
N GLN A 175 10.31 31.36 -22.66
CA GLN A 175 10.21 29.91 -22.76
C GLN A 175 9.06 29.43 -21.88
N ASP A 176 8.18 28.64 -22.45
CA ASP A 176 7.08 28.02 -21.72
C ASP A 176 7.60 26.96 -20.74
N ALA A 177 6.99 26.88 -19.59
CA ALA A 177 7.19 25.75 -18.69
C ALA A 177 6.60 24.48 -19.32
N VAL A 178 7.34 23.39 -19.21
CA VAL A 178 6.87 22.08 -19.67
C VAL A 178 6.59 21.21 -18.43
N PRO A 179 5.32 20.87 -18.15
CA PRO A 179 5.00 20.00 -17.03
C PRO A 179 5.69 18.64 -17.12
N GLY A 180 5.93 18.02 -15.97
CA GLY A 180 6.44 16.67 -15.90
C GLY A 180 5.47 15.64 -16.47
N ASN A 181 5.95 14.44 -16.73
CA ASN A 181 5.14 13.34 -17.20
C ASN A 181 4.25 12.78 -16.09
N ASP A 182 3.06 12.34 -16.45
CA ASP A 182 2.13 11.67 -15.54
C ASP A 182 2.40 10.18 -15.48
N ILE A 183 2.23 9.62 -14.30
CA ILE A 183 2.46 8.19 -14.04
C ILE A 183 1.14 7.55 -13.64
N THR A 184 0.81 6.44 -14.31
CA THR A 184 -0.29 5.56 -13.92
C THR A 184 0.28 4.30 -13.29
N LEU A 185 -0.17 3.99 -12.09
CA LEU A 185 0.28 2.83 -11.34
C LEU A 185 -0.49 1.57 -11.71
N THR A 186 0.06 0.42 -11.33
CA THR A 186 -0.67 -0.86 -11.27
C THR A 186 -1.60 -0.93 -10.07
N ILE A 187 -1.31 -0.15 -9.03
CA ILE A 187 -2.11 -0.06 -7.80
C ILE A 187 -3.53 0.36 -8.14
N ARG A 188 -4.49 -0.41 -7.64
CA ARG A 188 -5.90 -0.05 -7.69
C ARG A 188 -6.30 0.60 -6.39
N ALA A 189 -6.88 1.79 -6.45
CA ALA A 189 -7.25 2.55 -5.26
C ALA A 189 -8.32 1.82 -4.43
N ASP A 190 -9.28 1.14 -5.06
CA ASP A 190 -10.29 0.34 -4.38
C ASP A 190 -9.66 -0.83 -3.60
N ILE A 191 -8.81 -1.62 -4.24
CA ILE A 191 -8.13 -2.76 -3.61
C ILE A 191 -7.15 -2.31 -2.52
N GLN A 192 -6.41 -1.23 -2.77
CA GLN A 192 -5.54 -0.62 -1.77
C GLN A 192 -6.32 -0.20 -0.53
N HIS A 193 -7.49 0.39 -0.72
CA HIS A 193 -8.36 0.80 0.38
C HIS A 193 -8.86 -0.40 1.19
N TYR A 194 -9.26 -1.48 0.53
CA TYR A 194 -9.67 -2.71 1.21
C TYR A 194 -8.52 -3.29 2.04
N LEU A 195 -7.33 -3.34 1.47
CA LEU A 195 -6.13 -3.83 2.17
C LEU A 195 -5.80 -2.96 3.37
N GLU A 196 -5.74 -1.65 3.21
CA GLU A 196 -5.38 -0.73 4.30
C GLU A 196 -6.39 -0.77 5.43
N SER A 197 -7.69 -0.80 5.12
CA SER A 197 -8.75 -0.89 6.13
C SER A 197 -8.69 -2.19 6.91
N ALA A 198 -8.56 -3.32 6.24
CA ALA A 198 -8.48 -4.63 6.88
C ALA A 198 -7.21 -4.77 7.72
N LEU A 199 -6.09 -4.28 7.20
CA LEU A 199 -4.80 -4.32 7.91
C LEU A 199 -4.81 -3.43 9.15
N SER A 200 -5.34 -2.21 9.05
CA SER A 200 -5.46 -1.28 10.18
C SER A 200 -6.36 -1.84 11.28
N ALA A 201 -7.48 -2.45 10.92
CA ALA A 201 -8.38 -3.11 11.87
C ALA A 201 -7.69 -4.26 12.60
N ALA A 202 -6.92 -5.08 11.89
CA ALA A 202 -6.15 -6.18 12.48
C ALA A 202 -5.05 -5.70 13.42
N VAL A 203 -4.33 -4.64 13.05
CA VAL A 203 -3.30 -4.01 13.90
C VAL A 203 -3.90 -3.52 15.22
N ALA A 204 -5.05 -2.88 15.16
CA ALA A 204 -5.74 -2.37 16.35
C ALA A 204 -6.29 -3.52 17.21
N GLU A 205 -6.96 -4.50 16.61
CA GLU A 205 -7.57 -5.62 17.31
C GLU A 205 -6.53 -6.51 18.00
N HIS A 206 -5.42 -6.79 17.33
CA HIS A 206 -4.40 -7.73 17.80
C HIS A 206 -3.18 -7.06 18.41
N HIS A 207 -3.23 -5.75 18.62
CA HIS A 207 -2.14 -4.97 19.24
C HIS A 207 -0.77 -5.32 18.65
N VAL A 208 -0.64 -5.21 17.34
CA VAL A 208 0.59 -5.53 16.61
C VAL A 208 1.67 -4.51 16.97
N ALA A 209 2.76 -4.99 17.58
CA ALA A 209 3.78 -4.12 18.19
C ALA A 209 4.84 -3.64 17.22
N ALA A 210 5.31 -4.50 16.29
CA ALA A 210 6.43 -4.15 15.44
C ALA A 210 5.96 -3.53 14.12
N ARG A 211 5.30 -4.30 13.26
CA ARG A 211 4.82 -3.84 11.95
C ARG A 211 3.74 -4.78 11.41
N ALA A 212 3.00 -4.27 10.45
CA ALA A 212 2.11 -5.08 9.63
C ALA A 212 2.38 -4.81 8.16
N VAL A 213 2.32 -5.84 7.33
CA VAL A 213 2.57 -5.77 5.90
C VAL A 213 1.45 -6.51 5.17
N GLY A 214 0.92 -5.87 4.13
CA GLY A 214 -0.01 -6.50 3.20
C GLY A 214 0.41 -6.22 1.76
N ILE A 215 0.37 -7.23 0.91
CA ILE A 215 0.67 -7.12 -0.52
C ILE A 215 -0.37 -7.91 -1.30
N VAL A 216 -0.91 -7.29 -2.36
CA VAL A 216 -1.76 -7.95 -3.35
C VAL A 216 -1.03 -7.88 -4.70
N MET A 217 -0.72 -9.03 -5.28
CA MET A 217 0.04 -9.14 -6.52
C MET A 217 -0.74 -9.96 -7.55
N GLU A 218 -0.72 -9.49 -8.79
CA GLU A 218 -1.19 -10.27 -9.93
C GLU A 218 -0.16 -11.34 -10.27
N VAL A 219 -0.57 -12.61 -10.23
CA VAL A 219 0.37 -13.75 -10.25
C VAL A 219 1.09 -13.93 -11.58
N ASP A 220 0.47 -13.57 -12.70
CA ASP A 220 1.04 -13.78 -14.04
C ASP A 220 1.97 -12.66 -14.50
N THR A 221 1.83 -11.47 -13.95
CA THR A 221 2.53 -10.27 -14.43
C THR A 221 3.50 -9.66 -13.44
N GLY A 222 3.31 -9.92 -12.16
CA GLY A 222 4.04 -9.23 -11.09
C GLY A 222 3.52 -7.83 -10.78
N ALA A 223 2.44 -7.40 -11.42
CA ALA A 223 1.82 -6.12 -11.13
C ALA A 223 1.33 -6.07 -9.68
N ILE A 224 1.77 -5.07 -8.93
CA ILE A 224 1.30 -4.85 -7.56
C ILE A 224 -0.03 -4.11 -7.64
N LEU A 225 -1.09 -4.75 -7.16
CA LEU A 225 -2.43 -4.15 -7.11
C LEU A 225 -2.67 -3.36 -5.83
N ALA A 226 -2.01 -3.75 -4.75
CA ALA A 226 -2.00 -3.04 -3.47
C ALA A 226 -0.76 -3.41 -2.65
N MET A 227 -0.26 -2.45 -1.89
CA MET A 227 0.85 -2.66 -0.97
C MET A 227 0.70 -1.68 0.19
N SER A 228 0.66 -2.20 1.41
CA SER A 228 0.49 -1.40 2.62
C SER A 228 1.42 -1.87 3.71
N THR A 229 1.98 -0.93 4.45
CA THR A 229 2.76 -1.19 5.65
C THR A 229 2.21 -0.35 6.79
N LYS A 230 2.22 -0.91 8.01
CA LYS A 230 1.79 -0.18 9.21
C LYS A 230 2.91 -0.24 10.25
N PRO A 231 3.20 0.88 10.93
CA PRO A 231 2.57 2.20 10.78
C PRO A 231 2.91 2.85 9.43
N ASP A 232 2.00 3.67 8.93
CA ASP A 232 2.18 4.48 7.72
C ASP A 232 2.03 5.96 8.09
N TYR A 233 2.22 6.87 7.15
CA TYR A 233 2.17 8.32 7.38
C TYR A 233 1.42 9.04 6.27
N ASP A 234 1.00 10.29 6.55
CA ASP A 234 0.42 11.18 5.55
C ASP A 234 1.55 11.86 4.77
N PRO A 235 1.66 11.65 3.45
CA PRO A 235 2.69 12.30 2.64
C PRO A 235 2.54 13.82 2.55
N ASN A 236 1.37 14.38 2.91
CA ASN A 236 1.22 15.84 3.07
C ASN A 236 1.91 16.37 4.34
N ASP A 237 2.11 15.52 5.34
CA ASP A 237 2.79 15.83 6.59
C ASP A 237 3.74 14.69 6.99
N PRO A 238 4.83 14.48 6.24
CA PRO A 238 5.68 13.32 6.44
C PRO A 238 6.56 13.40 7.70
N ARG A 239 6.72 14.56 8.28
CA ARG A 239 7.67 14.81 9.38
C ARG A 239 7.09 14.55 10.75
N THR A 240 5.77 14.55 10.90
CA THR A 240 5.09 14.22 12.14
C THR A 240 5.17 12.72 12.40
N ILE A 241 5.65 12.34 13.58
CA ILE A 241 5.70 10.92 13.99
C ILE A 241 4.28 10.47 14.33
N VAL A 242 3.80 9.46 13.64
CA VAL A 242 2.44 8.92 13.77
C VAL A 242 2.31 8.04 15.01
N ASP A 243 3.34 7.24 15.33
CA ASP A 243 3.35 6.37 16.51
C ASP A 243 3.45 7.21 17.78
N GLU A 244 2.41 7.14 18.62
CA GLU A 244 2.30 7.92 19.86
C GLU A 244 3.44 7.62 20.85
N THR A 245 3.79 6.35 21.01
CA THR A 245 4.86 5.92 21.92
C THR A 245 6.21 6.48 21.49
N ILE A 246 6.53 6.36 20.20
CA ILE A 246 7.78 6.89 19.64
C ILE A 246 7.80 8.41 19.74
N ARG A 247 6.67 9.06 19.45
CA ARG A 247 6.56 10.52 19.56
C ARG A 247 6.82 11.01 20.97
N GLN A 248 6.24 10.35 21.97
CA GLN A 248 6.48 10.67 23.38
C GLN A 248 7.94 10.45 23.79
N GLN A 249 8.57 9.37 23.35
CA GLN A 249 9.99 9.11 23.60
C GLN A 249 10.87 10.19 23.01
N VAL A 250 10.62 10.62 21.78
CA VAL A 250 11.38 11.70 21.12
C VAL A 250 11.16 13.02 21.85
N ASN A 251 9.93 13.35 22.22
CA ASN A 251 9.61 14.61 22.91
C ASN A 251 10.14 14.67 24.34
N ALA A 252 10.43 13.55 24.96
CA ALA A 252 11.08 13.50 26.28
C ALA A 252 12.56 13.87 26.23
N LEU A 253 13.18 13.88 25.06
CA LEU A 253 14.57 14.25 24.84
C LEU A 253 14.71 15.74 24.52
N SER A 254 15.92 16.28 24.62
CA SER A 254 16.22 17.68 24.31
C SER A 254 17.54 17.79 23.53
N GLY A 255 17.73 18.94 22.88
CA GLY A 255 18.97 19.28 22.19
C GLY A 255 19.32 18.30 21.06
N GLU A 256 20.58 17.95 20.96
CA GLU A 256 21.11 17.09 19.89
C GLU A 256 20.58 15.66 19.94
N GLU A 257 20.35 15.13 21.15
CA GLU A 257 19.76 13.78 21.33
C GLU A 257 18.34 13.71 20.75
N ARG A 258 17.54 14.75 20.98
CA ARG A 258 16.19 14.85 20.40
C ARG A 258 16.25 14.90 18.87
N SER A 259 17.15 15.70 18.32
CA SER A 259 17.30 15.83 16.86
C SER A 259 17.69 14.51 16.21
N LYS A 260 18.62 13.78 16.79
CA LYS A 260 19.04 12.44 16.31
C LYS A 260 17.90 11.41 16.41
N ALA A 261 17.22 11.40 17.55
CA ALA A 261 16.09 10.48 17.78
C ALA A 261 14.94 10.76 16.80
N LEU A 262 14.63 12.03 16.55
CA LEU A 262 13.60 12.45 15.60
C LEU A 262 13.97 12.01 14.17
N GLN A 263 15.20 12.23 13.75
CA GLN A 263 15.67 11.82 12.43
C GLN A 263 15.58 10.30 12.25
N THR A 264 16.01 9.53 13.24
CA THR A 264 15.92 8.07 13.22
C THR A 264 14.47 7.60 13.12
N ALA A 265 13.58 8.20 13.92
CA ALA A 265 12.15 7.87 13.90
C ALA A 265 11.50 8.21 12.56
N GLN A 266 11.83 9.35 11.98
CA GLN A 266 11.33 9.75 10.66
C GLN A 266 11.79 8.81 9.56
N GLN A 267 13.07 8.47 9.51
CA GLN A 267 13.59 7.53 8.52
C GLN A 267 12.95 6.13 8.64
N ALA A 268 12.73 5.67 9.85
CA ALA A 268 12.03 4.41 10.10
C ALA A 268 10.57 4.47 9.63
N GLN A 269 9.88 5.59 9.84
CA GLN A 269 8.50 5.81 9.40
C GLN A 269 8.37 5.84 7.88
N TRP A 270 9.30 6.49 7.19
CA TRP A 270 9.27 6.66 5.74
C TRP A 270 9.61 5.39 4.96
N ARG A 271 10.33 4.47 5.59
CA ARG A 271 10.79 3.24 4.95
C ARG A 271 9.62 2.34 4.57
N ASN A 272 9.61 1.85 3.33
CA ASN A 272 8.66 0.83 2.88
C ASN A 272 9.11 -0.55 3.37
N LYS A 273 8.54 -1.00 4.46
CA LYS A 273 8.94 -2.23 5.16
C LYS A 273 8.68 -3.49 4.34
N ALA A 274 7.74 -3.44 3.40
CA ALA A 274 7.43 -4.57 2.53
C ALA A 274 8.60 -5.00 1.64
N ILE A 275 9.46 -4.05 1.28
CA ILE A 275 10.60 -4.28 0.37
C ILE A 275 11.97 -4.12 1.04
N SER A 276 12.03 -3.40 2.17
CA SER A 276 13.30 -3.05 2.83
C SER A 276 13.62 -3.92 4.03
N ASP A 277 12.65 -4.60 4.61
CA ASP A 277 12.82 -5.38 5.82
C ASP A 277 12.88 -6.88 5.50
N LEU A 278 13.74 -7.56 6.24
CA LEU A 278 13.88 -9.01 6.20
C LEU A 278 13.13 -9.65 7.37
N TYR A 279 12.53 -10.79 7.13
CA TYR A 279 11.86 -11.58 8.15
C TYR A 279 12.03 -13.07 7.91
N GLU A 280 11.84 -13.87 8.93
CA GLU A 280 11.79 -15.32 8.80
C GLU A 280 10.40 -15.72 8.31
N PRO A 281 10.29 -16.31 7.09
CA PRO A 281 8.99 -16.56 6.47
C PRO A 281 8.17 -17.64 7.18
N GLY A 282 8.84 -18.53 7.92
CA GLY A 282 8.19 -19.63 8.62
C GLY A 282 7.50 -20.59 7.67
N SER A 283 6.37 -21.13 8.08
CA SER A 283 5.69 -22.22 7.37
C SER A 283 5.14 -21.84 5.99
N VAL A 284 5.03 -20.57 5.66
CA VAL A 284 4.72 -20.15 4.27
C VAL A 284 5.83 -20.64 3.31
N PHE A 285 7.07 -20.69 3.77
CA PHE A 285 8.21 -21.18 3.00
C PHE A 285 8.10 -22.68 2.64
N LYS A 286 7.30 -23.46 3.37
CA LYS A 286 7.04 -24.86 3.02
C LYS A 286 6.51 -25.02 1.60
N LEU A 287 5.86 -24.02 1.05
CA LEU A 287 5.43 -24.02 -0.36
C LEU A 287 6.62 -24.12 -1.31
N ILE A 288 7.70 -23.42 -1.00
CA ILE A 288 8.93 -23.43 -1.81
C ILE A 288 9.65 -24.78 -1.70
N THR A 289 9.82 -25.28 -0.48
CA THR A 289 10.43 -26.60 -0.23
C THR A 289 9.62 -27.71 -0.92
N CYS A 290 8.30 -27.66 -0.81
CA CYS A 290 7.40 -28.64 -1.42
C CYS A 290 7.50 -28.61 -2.95
N ALA A 291 7.44 -27.42 -3.55
CA ALA A 291 7.54 -27.25 -5.00
C ALA A 291 8.88 -27.76 -5.53
N ALA A 292 9.98 -27.42 -4.86
CA ALA A 292 11.32 -27.89 -5.25
C ALA A 292 11.43 -29.42 -5.17
N ALA A 293 10.93 -30.01 -4.09
CA ALA A 293 10.98 -31.47 -3.91
C ALA A 293 10.12 -32.24 -4.92
N LEU A 294 8.95 -31.70 -5.28
CA LEU A 294 8.10 -32.25 -6.35
C LEU A 294 8.76 -32.11 -7.72
N ASP A 295 9.33 -30.95 -8.00
CA ASP A 295 9.92 -30.62 -9.30
C ASP A 295 11.15 -31.47 -9.61
N THR A 296 11.97 -31.76 -8.61
CA THR A 296 13.15 -32.62 -8.73
C THR A 296 12.80 -34.11 -8.73
N GLY A 297 11.60 -34.49 -8.40
CA GLY A 297 11.21 -35.89 -8.21
C GLY A 297 11.69 -36.51 -6.90
N ALA A 298 12.25 -35.71 -5.99
CA ALA A 298 12.66 -36.18 -4.65
C ALA A 298 11.46 -36.72 -3.86
N VAL A 299 10.27 -36.16 -4.08
CA VAL A 299 9.01 -36.63 -3.53
C VAL A 299 7.91 -36.60 -4.61
N THR A 300 6.84 -37.32 -4.36
CA THR A 300 5.59 -37.26 -5.15
C THR A 300 4.45 -36.88 -4.23
N ARG A 301 3.27 -36.55 -4.77
CA ARG A 301 2.07 -36.28 -3.95
C ARG A 301 1.70 -37.45 -3.01
N ASN A 302 2.07 -38.67 -3.37
CA ASN A 302 1.76 -39.90 -2.62
C ASN A 302 2.88 -40.31 -1.66
N SER A 303 4.01 -39.59 -1.63
CA SER A 303 5.08 -39.84 -0.68
C SER A 303 4.55 -39.74 0.77
N ARG A 304 5.03 -40.63 1.63
CA ARG A 304 4.60 -40.69 3.02
C ARG A 304 5.75 -40.34 3.95
N PHE A 305 5.35 -39.73 5.05
CA PHE A 305 6.25 -39.24 6.10
C PHE A 305 5.67 -39.62 7.46
N VAL A 306 6.53 -39.67 8.49
CA VAL A 306 6.11 -39.99 9.84
C VAL A 306 6.41 -38.80 10.76
N CYS A 307 5.40 -38.35 11.51
CA CYS A 307 5.50 -37.36 12.54
C CYS A 307 5.24 -37.97 13.91
N ALA A 308 6.29 -38.09 14.72
CA ALA A 308 6.21 -38.53 16.11
C ALA A 308 6.12 -37.34 17.09
N GLY A 309 5.78 -36.16 16.62
CA GLY A 309 5.73 -34.91 17.38
C GLY A 309 7.08 -34.22 17.51
N LYS A 310 8.16 -34.89 17.22
CA LYS A 310 9.53 -34.39 17.17
C LYS A 310 10.38 -35.22 16.24
N ILE A 311 11.49 -34.66 15.79
CA ILE A 311 12.50 -35.35 15.00
C ILE A 311 13.88 -34.88 15.44
N ASN A 312 14.84 -35.83 15.58
CA ASN A 312 16.22 -35.50 15.85
C ASN A 312 17.02 -35.47 14.55
N VAL A 313 17.75 -34.39 14.34
CA VAL A 313 18.64 -34.21 13.20
C VAL A 313 20.03 -33.85 13.73
N ALA A 314 20.99 -34.74 13.55
CA ALA A 314 22.38 -34.55 13.98
C ALA A 314 22.54 -33.99 15.39
N GLY A 315 21.74 -34.52 16.32
CA GLY A 315 21.77 -34.15 17.75
C GLY A 315 20.84 -33.00 18.13
N THR A 316 20.20 -32.32 17.19
CA THR A 316 19.22 -31.26 17.45
C THR A 316 17.80 -31.80 17.34
N ASN A 317 16.97 -31.55 18.35
CA ASN A 317 15.57 -31.92 18.38
C ASN A 317 14.71 -30.79 17.84
N PHE A 318 13.93 -31.07 16.80
CA PHE A 318 12.91 -30.19 16.24
C PHE A 318 11.53 -30.72 16.65
N ARG A 319 10.65 -29.81 17.05
CA ARG A 319 9.28 -30.16 17.48
C ARG A 319 8.26 -29.76 16.42
N CYS A 320 7.22 -30.57 16.30
CA CYS A 320 6.03 -30.15 15.57
C CYS A 320 5.30 -29.05 16.35
N ALA A 321 4.52 -28.24 15.66
CA ALA A 321 3.76 -27.16 16.27
C ALA A 321 2.87 -27.71 17.41
N ASN A 322 2.94 -27.10 18.59
CA ASN A 322 2.19 -27.49 19.79
C ASN A 322 2.40 -28.95 20.22
N GLY A 323 3.50 -29.59 19.77
CA GLY A 323 3.79 -30.98 20.10
C GLY A 323 2.85 -32.01 19.49
N HIS A 324 2.10 -31.64 18.43
CA HIS A 324 1.20 -32.55 17.74
C HIS A 324 1.93 -33.76 17.17
N ILE A 325 1.30 -34.93 17.30
CA ILE A 325 1.75 -36.18 16.71
C ILE A 325 0.79 -36.51 15.56
N HIS A 326 1.24 -36.31 14.32
CA HIS A 326 0.41 -36.55 13.14
C HIS A 326 0.45 -38.00 12.64
N GLY A 327 1.44 -38.78 13.13
CA GLY A 327 1.61 -40.17 12.68
C GLY A 327 2.09 -40.27 11.24
N SER A 328 1.64 -41.30 10.54
CA SER A 328 1.93 -41.46 9.12
C SER A 328 1.03 -40.57 8.29
N GLU A 329 1.63 -39.72 7.48
CA GLU A 329 0.91 -38.75 6.66
C GLU A 329 1.48 -38.67 5.25
N THR A 330 0.63 -38.31 4.28
CA THR A 330 1.06 -38.00 2.92
C THR A 330 1.64 -36.60 2.86
N LEU A 331 2.31 -36.25 1.74
CA LEU A 331 2.79 -34.90 1.50
C LEU A 331 1.64 -33.87 1.59
N ALA A 332 0.49 -34.18 0.98
CA ALA A 332 -0.68 -33.31 1.04
C ALA A 332 -1.18 -33.08 2.47
N GLN A 333 -1.24 -34.13 3.27
CA GLN A 333 -1.64 -34.04 4.69
C GLN A 333 -0.63 -33.24 5.49
N GLY A 334 0.68 -33.48 5.30
CA GLY A 334 1.74 -32.75 5.99
C GLY A 334 1.75 -31.26 5.69
N LEU A 335 1.48 -30.88 4.45
CA LEU A 335 1.34 -29.47 4.08
C LEU A 335 0.06 -28.87 4.69
N ALA A 336 -1.06 -29.59 4.61
CA ALA A 336 -2.35 -29.10 5.12
C ALA A 336 -2.33 -28.81 6.61
N VAL A 337 -1.68 -29.65 7.40
CA VAL A 337 -1.55 -29.47 8.86
C VAL A 337 -0.27 -28.72 9.27
N SER A 338 0.52 -28.31 8.29
CA SER A 338 1.80 -27.59 8.53
C SER A 338 2.77 -28.34 9.43
N CYS A 339 3.00 -29.62 9.13
CA CYS A 339 3.83 -30.52 9.95
C CYS A 339 5.33 -30.23 9.75
N ASN A 340 6.03 -29.81 10.79
CA ASN A 340 7.48 -29.55 10.72
C ASN A 340 8.30 -30.83 10.50
N PRO A 341 8.08 -31.95 11.23
CA PRO A 341 8.82 -33.19 10.95
C PRO A 341 8.65 -33.70 9.52
N CYS A 342 7.47 -33.55 8.94
CA CYS A 342 7.24 -33.87 7.52
C CYS A 342 8.17 -33.07 6.60
N PHE A 343 8.21 -31.77 6.77
CA PHE A 343 9.01 -30.88 5.89
C PHE A 343 10.51 -30.97 6.16
N ILE A 344 10.94 -31.33 7.34
CA ILE A 344 12.34 -31.68 7.60
C ILE A 344 12.74 -32.92 6.78
N GLN A 345 11.87 -33.91 6.72
CA GLN A 345 12.10 -35.13 5.90
C GLN A 345 12.06 -34.80 4.40
N VAL A 346 11.14 -33.94 3.96
CA VAL A 346 11.07 -33.46 2.57
C VAL A 346 12.35 -32.75 2.18
N GLY A 347 12.84 -31.84 3.02
CA GLY A 347 14.10 -31.13 2.80
C GLY A 347 15.31 -32.06 2.76
N ALA A 348 15.35 -33.09 3.61
CA ALA A 348 16.41 -34.09 3.61
C ALA A 348 16.43 -34.90 2.29
N ARG A 349 15.26 -35.28 1.76
CA ARG A 349 15.15 -35.95 0.46
C ARG A 349 15.52 -35.04 -0.70
N LEU A 350 15.18 -33.76 -0.62
CA LEU A 350 15.57 -32.76 -1.60
C LEU A 350 17.10 -32.58 -1.65
N GLY A 351 17.72 -32.53 -0.48
CA GLY A 351 19.16 -32.32 -0.35
C GLY A 351 19.55 -30.83 -0.39
N LYS A 352 20.68 -30.51 0.23
CA LYS A 352 21.12 -29.13 0.42
C LYS A 352 21.44 -28.40 -0.88
N GLN A 353 22.04 -29.08 -1.86
CA GLN A 353 22.38 -28.46 -3.13
C GLN A 353 21.12 -28.05 -3.90
N ASN A 354 20.17 -28.97 -4.07
CA ASN A 354 18.89 -28.66 -4.71
C ASN A 354 18.10 -27.60 -3.93
N PHE A 355 18.10 -27.67 -2.60
CA PHE A 355 17.47 -26.65 -1.77
C PHE A 355 18.03 -25.25 -2.08
N CYS A 356 19.35 -25.11 -2.07
CA CYS A 356 20.00 -23.82 -2.34
C CYS A 356 19.81 -23.35 -3.78
N ASP A 357 19.82 -24.26 -4.75
CA ASP A 357 19.59 -23.95 -6.16
C ASP A 357 18.17 -23.42 -6.39
N TYR A 358 17.16 -24.05 -5.81
CA TYR A 358 15.78 -23.58 -5.90
C TYR A 358 15.52 -22.30 -5.08
N PHE A 359 16.17 -22.15 -3.94
CA PHE A 359 16.13 -20.89 -3.18
C PHE A 359 16.59 -19.71 -4.05
N ALA A 360 17.67 -19.88 -4.78
CA ALA A 360 18.16 -18.89 -5.73
C ALA A 360 17.22 -18.71 -6.92
N ALA A 361 16.75 -19.81 -7.51
CA ALA A 361 15.87 -19.78 -8.68
C ALA A 361 14.53 -19.09 -8.42
N PHE A 362 13.96 -19.23 -7.22
CA PHE A 362 12.76 -18.51 -6.80
C PHE A 362 13.00 -17.03 -6.49
N GLY A 363 14.20 -16.51 -6.70
CA GLY A 363 14.53 -15.11 -6.50
C GLY A 363 14.72 -14.70 -5.04
N LEU A 364 14.94 -15.66 -4.14
CA LEU A 364 14.99 -15.40 -2.70
C LEU A 364 16.35 -14.92 -2.18
N ARG A 365 17.37 -14.82 -3.07
CA ARG A 365 18.73 -14.37 -2.67
C ARG A 365 18.96 -12.88 -2.85
N ALA A 366 18.38 -12.28 -3.87
CA ALA A 366 18.67 -10.93 -4.33
C ALA A 366 17.40 -10.08 -4.42
N ALA A 367 17.58 -8.78 -4.66
CA ALA A 367 16.48 -7.86 -4.92
C ALA A 367 15.59 -8.34 -6.07
N THR A 368 14.29 -8.08 -5.97
CA THR A 368 13.33 -8.47 -7.02
C THR A 368 13.42 -7.60 -8.26
N GLY A 369 13.98 -6.39 -8.12
CA GLY A 369 14.02 -5.39 -9.18
C GLY A 369 12.75 -4.55 -9.29
N ILE A 370 11.94 -4.51 -8.23
CA ILE A 370 10.76 -3.63 -8.20
C ILE A 370 11.18 -2.17 -8.42
N ASP A 371 10.35 -1.43 -9.12
CA ASP A 371 10.56 -0.02 -9.46
C ASP A 371 10.23 0.93 -8.29
N LEU A 372 10.84 0.65 -7.16
CA LEU A 372 10.79 1.43 -5.93
C LEU A 372 12.18 1.56 -5.33
N PRO A 373 12.51 2.68 -4.68
CA PRO A 373 13.79 2.82 -3.99
C PRO A 373 13.78 2.07 -2.65
N GLY A 374 14.95 1.69 -2.18
CA GLY A 374 15.13 1.14 -0.84
C GLY A 374 14.86 -0.35 -0.72
N GLU A 375 14.73 -1.07 -1.82
CA GLU A 375 14.66 -2.52 -1.78
C GLU A 375 15.95 -3.12 -1.22
N ILE A 376 15.82 -4.18 -0.40
CA ILE A 376 16.99 -4.93 0.10
C ILE A 376 17.83 -5.44 -1.08
N LYS A 377 19.13 -5.38 -0.94
CA LYS A 377 20.04 -5.86 -1.99
C LYS A 377 20.25 -7.36 -1.93
N ARG A 378 20.19 -7.93 -0.72
CA ARG A 378 20.50 -9.32 -0.46
C ARG A 378 19.75 -9.83 0.78
N SER A 379 19.28 -11.06 0.69
CA SER A 379 18.69 -11.81 1.80
C SER A 379 19.75 -12.42 2.71
N GLU A 380 19.34 -12.92 3.87
CA GLU A 380 20.18 -13.73 4.73
C GLU A 380 19.88 -15.21 4.49
N TYR A 381 20.86 -15.95 3.97
CA TYR A 381 20.69 -17.34 3.58
C TYR A 381 21.99 -18.14 3.68
N TYR A 382 21.85 -19.47 3.68
CA TYR A 382 22.96 -20.39 3.64
C TYR A 382 23.29 -20.80 2.22
N THR A 383 24.59 -20.84 1.90
CA THR A 383 25.10 -21.51 0.69
C THR A 383 25.26 -23.01 0.97
N ALA A 384 25.30 -23.83 -0.09
CA ALA A 384 25.36 -25.29 0.06
C ALA A 384 26.60 -25.78 0.84
N ASP A 385 27.73 -25.10 0.67
CA ASP A 385 28.97 -25.40 1.38
C ASP A 385 28.92 -25.08 2.89
N ARG A 386 28.05 -24.15 3.29
CA ARG A 386 27.86 -23.73 4.69
C ARG A 386 26.67 -24.39 5.37
N MET A 387 25.84 -25.10 4.60
CA MET A 387 24.62 -25.73 5.09
C MET A 387 24.91 -27.15 5.56
N GLY A 388 24.80 -27.37 6.87
CA GLY A 388 24.78 -28.70 7.46
C GLY A 388 23.38 -29.29 7.54
N PRO A 389 23.23 -30.54 8.06
CA PRO A 389 21.92 -31.18 8.20
C PRO A 389 20.94 -30.41 9.07
N VAL A 390 21.41 -29.77 10.14
CA VAL A 390 20.57 -28.98 11.07
C VAL A 390 20.06 -27.70 10.37
N GLU A 391 20.92 -27.01 9.64
CA GLU A 391 20.56 -25.82 8.89
C GLU A 391 19.56 -26.16 7.78
N LEU A 392 19.78 -27.26 7.05
CA LEU A 392 18.83 -27.72 6.03
C LEU A 392 17.46 -28.05 6.66
N ALA A 393 17.44 -28.71 7.79
CA ALA A 393 16.20 -29.01 8.52
C ALA A 393 15.45 -27.74 8.89
N SER A 394 16.13 -26.78 9.49
CA SER A 394 15.55 -25.51 9.91
C SER A 394 15.05 -24.67 8.72
N CYS A 395 15.86 -24.54 7.67
CA CYS A 395 15.51 -23.80 6.48
C CYS A 395 14.32 -24.42 5.74
N SER A 396 14.18 -25.75 5.78
CA SER A 396 13.10 -26.47 5.08
C SER A 396 11.69 -26.09 5.54
N PHE A 397 11.52 -25.62 6.76
CA PHE A 397 10.26 -25.11 7.27
C PHE A 397 10.24 -23.60 7.54
N GLY A 398 11.20 -22.87 6.93
CA GLY A 398 11.17 -21.41 6.88
C GLY A 398 11.85 -20.67 8.02
N GLN A 399 12.68 -21.36 8.82
CA GLN A 399 13.51 -20.74 9.85
C GLN A 399 14.96 -20.60 9.37
N SER A 400 15.77 -19.83 10.07
CA SER A 400 17.22 -19.64 9.82
C SER A 400 17.59 -18.94 8.49
N SER A 401 16.63 -18.58 7.66
CA SER A 401 16.79 -17.71 6.50
C SER A 401 15.87 -16.51 6.64
N LYS A 402 16.31 -15.35 6.17
CA LYS A 402 15.48 -14.14 6.18
C LYS A 402 15.38 -13.57 4.78
N VAL A 403 14.15 -13.29 4.37
CA VAL A 403 13.80 -12.74 3.07
C VAL A 403 12.87 -11.53 3.26
N SER A 404 12.72 -10.71 2.21
CA SER A 404 11.71 -9.65 2.26
C SER A 404 10.31 -10.23 2.03
N TYR A 405 9.31 -9.48 2.47
CA TYR A 405 7.89 -9.82 2.22
C TYR A 405 7.61 -9.89 0.72
N LEU A 406 8.17 -8.97 -0.04
CA LEU A 406 8.01 -8.94 -1.51
C LEU A 406 8.65 -10.15 -2.18
N GLN A 407 9.86 -10.55 -1.76
CA GLN A 407 10.48 -11.77 -2.27
C GLN A 407 9.60 -12.99 -2.01
N MET A 408 9.01 -13.07 -0.84
CA MET A 408 8.20 -14.24 -0.47
C MET A 408 6.92 -14.36 -1.31
N ILE A 409 6.16 -13.28 -1.47
CA ILE A 409 4.94 -13.33 -2.31
C ILE A 409 5.29 -13.57 -3.79
N THR A 410 6.38 -13.00 -4.26
CA THR A 410 6.84 -13.20 -5.64
C THR A 410 7.19 -14.67 -5.90
N ALA A 411 7.86 -15.31 -4.95
CA ALA A 411 8.16 -16.74 -5.02
C ALA A 411 6.89 -17.60 -5.00
N VAL A 412 5.91 -17.25 -4.18
CA VAL A 412 4.60 -17.94 -4.14
C VAL A 412 3.86 -17.78 -5.47
N CYS A 413 3.92 -16.62 -6.10
CA CYS A 413 3.35 -16.42 -7.44
C CYS A 413 3.96 -17.38 -8.46
N ALA A 414 5.27 -17.59 -8.42
CA ALA A 414 5.94 -18.57 -9.29
C ALA A 414 5.48 -20.01 -9.02
N VAL A 415 5.15 -20.34 -7.79
CA VAL A 415 4.61 -21.68 -7.45
C VAL A 415 3.27 -21.93 -8.15
N VAL A 416 2.41 -20.93 -8.28
CA VAL A 416 1.01 -21.10 -8.72
C VAL A 416 0.73 -20.71 -10.16
N ASN A 417 1.64 -19.98 -10.82
CA ASN A 417 1.42 -19.42 -12.16
C ASN A 417 2.02 -20.24 -13.31
N GLY A 418 2.28 -21.52 -13.08
CA GLY A 418 2.96 -22.38 -14.06
C GLY A 418 4.49 -22.39 -13.91
N GLY A 419 5.04 -21.82 -12.86
CA GLY A 419 6.46 -21.85 -12.54
C GLY A 419 7.28 -20.65 -13.02
N LYS A 420 6.63 -19.54 -13.35
CA LYS A 420 7.30 -18.35 -13.90
C LYS A 420 7.63 -17.35 -12.79
N LEU A 421 8.91 -17.04 -12.64
CA LEU A 421 9.34 -15.95 -11.76
C LEU A 421 9.16 -14.63 -12.50
N VAL A 422 8.20 -13.83 -12.06
CA VAL A 422 7.88 -12.52 -12.65
C VAL A 422 8.56 -11.40 -11.86
N GLN A 423 8.86 -10.29 -12.52
CA GLN A 423 9.40 -9.11 -11.86
C GLN A 423 8.27 -8.25 -11.31
N PRO A 424 8.23 -8.00 -9.98
CA PRO A 424 7.25 -7.09 -9.42
C PRO A 424 7.43 -5.67 -9.96
N HIS A 425 6.33 -4.97 -10.17
CA HIS A 425 6.35 -3.56 -10.60
C HIS A 425 5.09 -2.83 -10.14
N VAL A 426 5.20 -1.52 -9.96
CA VAL A 426 4.11 -0.64 -9.50
C VAL A 426 3.69 0.40 -10.53
N VAL A 427 4.49 0.62 -11.58
CA VAL A 427 4.13 1.54 -12.66
C VAL A 427 3.63 0.77 -13.88
N GLN A 428 2.48 1.17 -14.37
CA GLN A 428 1.84 0.62 -15.56
C GLN A 428 2.26 1.39 -16.81
N SER A 429 2.19 2.73 -16.77
CA SER A 429 2.50 3.58 -17.91
C SER A 429 2.94 4.99 -17.49
N ILE A 430 3.67 5.63 -18.38
CA ILE A 430 4.08 7.03 -18.25
C ILE A 430 3.58 7.76 -19.48
N ARG A 431 2.94 8.92 -19.26
CA ARG A 431 2.38 9.77 -20.33
C ARG A 431 2.92 11.18 -20.22
N ASP A 432 3.09 11.83 -21.38
CA ASP A 432 3.44 13.24 -21.44
C ASP A 432 2.21 14.14 -21.29
N THR A 433 2.40 15.46 -21.35
CA THR A 433 1.33 16.46 -21.20
C THR A 433 0.29 16.42 -22.30
N GLU A 434 0.63 15.90 -23.46
CA GLU A 434 -0.29 15.70 -24.60
C GLU A 434 -0.99 14.33 -24.52
N ARG A 435 -0.81 13.62 -23.41
CA ARG A 435 -1.34 12.28 -23.14
C ARG A 435 -0.80 11.19 -24.08
N ASN A 436 0.31 11.45 -24.76
CA ASN A 436 1.02 10.41 -25.50
C ASN A 436 1.73 9.46 -24.54
N THR A 437 1.65 8.17 -24.82
CA THR A 437 2.38 7.18 -24.04
C THR A 437 3.86 7.29 -24.32
N VAL A 438 4.63 7.67 -23.28
CA VAL A 438 6.11 7.70 -23.32
C VAL A 438 6.66 6.31 -23.05
N GLN A 439 6.05 5.60 -22.11
CA GLN A 439 6.42 4.25 -21.75
C GLN A 439 5.20 3.45 -21.32
N GLN A 440 5.08 2.23 -21.86
CA GLN A 440 4.14 1.21 -21.41
C GLN A 440 4.96 0.07 -20.82
N VAL A 441 4.77 -0.23 -19.53
CA VAL A 441 5.52 -1.30 -18.88
C VAL A 441 4.93 -2.65 -19.28
N GLN A 442 5.78 -3.52 -19.83
CA GLN A 442 5.41 -4.89 -20.16
C GLN A 442 5.83 -5.82 -19.03
N PRO A 443 5.04 -6.85 -18.72
CA PRO A 443 5.43 -7.87 -17.74
C PRO A 443 6.75 -8.54 -18.14
N THR A 444 7.64 -8.73 -17.16
CA THR A 444 8.92 -9.39 -17.34
C THR A 444 8.92 -10.73 -16.62
N VAL A 445 9.13 -11.81 -17.38
CA VAL A 445 9.38 -13.15 -16.84
C VAL A 445 10.89 -13.36 -16.75
N LYS A 446 11.40 -13.50 -15.53
CA LYS A 446 12.85 -13.64 -15.29
C LYS A 446 13.35 -15.05 -15.50
N ALA A 447 12.54 -16.05 -15.17
CA ALA A 447 12.92 -17.47 -15.23
C ALA A 447 11.71 -18.39 -15.22
N GLN A 448 11.89 -19.60 -15.74
CA GLN A 448 11.02 -20.75 -15.51
C GLN A 448 11.62 -21.55 -14.35
N VAL A 449 11.03 -21.47 -13.17
CA VAL A 449 11.64 -22.01 -11.94
C VAL A 449 11.28 -23.48 -11.73
N ILE A 450 10.01 -23.79 -11.90
CA ILE A 450 9.47 -25.16 -11.83
C ILE A 450 8.64 -25.46 -13.08
N ARG A 451 8.44 -26.75 -13.34
CA ARG A 451 7.63 -27.16 -14.48
C ARG A 451 6.15 -26.80 -14.28
N PRO A 452 5.41 -26.52 -15.36
CA PRO A 452 3.96 -26.26 -15.25
C PRO A 452 3.20 -27.37 -14.53
N GLU A 453 3.59 -28.63 -14.70
CA GLU A 453 2.98 -29.80 -14.04
C GLU A 453 3.16 -29.75 -12.51
N THR A 454 4.33 -29.34 -12.04
CA THR A 454 4.60 -29.14 -10.63
C THR A 454 3.71 -28.06 -10.05
N SER A 455 3.53 -26.95 -10.78
CA SER A 455 2.64 -25.87 -10.40
C SER A 455 1.19 -26.33 -10.24
N VAL A 456 0.69 -27.17 -11.13
CA VAL A 456 -0.66 -27.77 -11.03
C VAL A 456 -0.82 -28.54 -9.71
N VAL A 457 0.15 -29.41 -9.40
CA VAL A 457 0.12 -30.18 -8.15
C VAL A 457 0.15 -29.25 -6.94
N MET A 458 0.98 -28.24 -6.96
CA MET A 458 1.08 -27.26 -5.85
C MET A 458 -0.24 -26.53 -5.61
N ARG A 459 -0.95 -26.13 -6.66
CA ARG A 459 -2.26 -25.49 -6.52
C ARG A 459 -3.27 -26.42 -5.83
N GLU A 460 -3.30 -27.70 -6.20
CA GLU A 460 -4.16 -28.70 -5.56
C GLU A 460 -3.81 -28.86 -4.07
N LEU A 461 -2.53 -28.95 -3.72
CA LEU A 461 -2.06 -29.07 -2.35
C LEU A 461 -2.40 -27.82 -1.52
N MET A 462 -2.25 -26.63 -2.10
CA MET A 462 -2.58 -25.36 -1.45
C MET A 462 -4.08 -25.20 -1.21
N GLU A 463 -4.93 -25.69 -2.10
CA GLU A 463 -6.37 -25.73 -1.87
C GLU A 463 -6.71 -26.60 -0.65
N GLY A 464 -6.05 -27.74 -0.50
CA GLY A 464 -6.20 -28.62 0.65
C GLY A 464 -5.89 -27.95 1.99
N VAL A 465 -4.91 -27.05 2.02
CA VAL A 465 -4.59 -26.26 3.23
C VAL A 465 -5.80 -25.44 3.70
N VAL A 466 -6.53 -24.85 2.77
CA VAL A 466 -7.69 -24.00 3.06
C VAL A 466 -8.94 -24.83 3.31
N THR A 467 -9.16 -25.91 2.57
CA THR A 467 -10.38 -26.71 2.69
C THR A 467 -10.36 -27.64 3.90
N THR A 468 -9.22 -28.27 4.20
CA THR A 468 -9.11 -29.30 5.24
C THR A 468 -8.06 -29.02 6.30
N GLY A 469 -7.16 -28.08 6.06
CA GLY A 469 -5.99 -27.82 6.90
C GLY A 469 -6.11 -26.62 7.82
N THR A 470 -4.95 -26.06 8.16
CA THR A 470 -4.80 -24.91 9.06
C THR A 470 -5.26 -23.58 8.47
N GLY A 471 -5.48 -23.53 7.17
CA GLY A 471 -5.84 -22.32 6.43
C GLY A 471 -7.34 -22.09 6.25
N LYS A 472 -8.21 -22.74 7.00
CA LYS A 472 -9.68 -22.63 6.87
C LYS A 472 -10.20 -21.21 6.95
N ASN A 473 -9.58 -20.36 7.77
CA ASN A 473 -9.96 -18.96 7.92
C ASN A 473 -9.64 -18.08 6.70
N GLY A 474 -8.88 -18.60 5.74
CA GLY A 474 -8.63 -17.97 4.45
C GLY A 474 -9.67 -18.28 3.38
N ALA A 475 -10.66 -19.12 3.70
CA ALA A 475 -11.72 -19.47 2.76
C ALA A 475 -12.63 -18.30 2.45
N VAL A 476 -13.05 -18.19 1.19
CA VAL A 476 -13.98 -17.16 0.70
C VAL A 476 -15.13 -17.84 -0.02
N ALA A 477 -16.35 -17.57 0.43
CA ALA A 477 -17.54 -18.13 -0.20
C ALA A 477 -17.64 -17.75 -1.69
N GLY A 478 -17.91 -18.72 -2.53
CA GLY A 478 -18.04 -18.54 -3.98
C GLY A 478 -16.72 -18.63 -4.76
N TYR A 479 -15.60 -18.84 -4.07
CA TYR A 479 -14.27 -18.96 -4.69
C TYR A 479 -13.50 -20.14 -4.16
N ARG A 480 -12.69 -20.74 -5.04
CA ARG A 480 -11.72 -21.75 -4.63
C ARG A 480 -10.42 -21.04 -4.28
N VAL A 481 -10.03 -21.11 -3.02
CA VAL A 481 -8.85 -20.43 -2.48
C VAL A 481 -7.80 -21.47 -2.10
N GLY A 482 -6.57 -21.26 -2.51
CA GLY A 482 -5.41 -21.95 -1.99
C GLY A 482 -4.61 -21.03 -1.08
N GLY A 483 -3.83 -21.59 -0.17
CA GLY A 483 -3.04 -20.76 0.72
C GLY A 483 -2.10 -21.53 1.62
N LYS A 484 -1.47 -20.79 2.53
CA LYS A 484 -0.59 -21.34 3.56
C LYS A 484 -0.51 -20.38 4.74
N THR A 485 -0.62 -20.95 5.92
CA THR A 485 -0.41 -20.25 7.20
C THR A 485 1.06 -20.21 7.57
N GLY A 486 1.45 -19.20 8.34
CA GLY A 486 2.76 -19.12 8.96
C GLY A 486 2.66 -18.54 10.37
N THR A 487 3.41 -19.14 11.29
CA THR A 487 3.61 -18.62 12.65
C THR A 487 5.10 -18.76 12.94
N SER A 488 5.87 -17.73 12.57
CA SER A 488 7.32 -17.75 12.67
C SER A 488 7.78 -17.30 14.04
N GLN A 489 8.81 -17.94 14.57
CA GLN A 489 9.53 -17.44 15.72
C GLN A 489 10.52 -16.35 15.28
N LYS A 490 10.62 -15.29 16.05
CA LYS A 490 11.65 -14.26 15.85
C LYS A 490 12.91 -14.66 16.63
N LEU A 491 13.84 -15.35 15.97
CA LEU A 491 15.04 -15.93 16.60
C LEU A 491 16.01 -14.87 17.13
N ASP A 492 15.98 -13.66 16.61
CA ASP A 492 16.82 -12.52 17.03
C ASP A 492 16.14 -11.57 18.02
N SER A 493 14.92 -11.91 18.46
CA SER A 493 14.20 -11.12 19.46
C SER A 493 14.64 -11.51 20.88
N GLU A 494 14.79 -10.52 21.75
CA GLU A 494 14.97 -10.75 23.20
C GLU A 494 13.74 -11.41 23.83
N ASN A 495 12.57 -11.24 23.21
CA ASN A 495 11.34 -11.90 23.61
C ASN A 495 11.19 -13.24 22.86
N GLU A 496 11.50 -14.32 23.52
CA GLU A 496 11.38 -15.68 22.95
C GLU A 496 9.96 -16.06 22.53
N ARG A 497 8.95 -15.33 23.01
CA ARG A 497 7.53 -15.54 22.66
C ARG A 497 7.09 -14.72 21.46
N ALA A 498 7.94 -13.81 20.97
CA ALA A 498 7.62 -12.99 19.81
C ALA A 498 7.43 -13.87 18.57
N ARG A 499 6.32 -13.63 17.85
CA ARG A 499 5.94 -14.37 16.64
C ARG A 499 5.56 -13.41 15.52
N ILE A 500 5.64 -13.93 14.31
CA ILE A 500 5.10 -13.28 13.12
C ILE A 500 3.94 -14.15 12.63
N ALA A 501 2.73 -13.61 12.68
CA ALA A 501 1.54 -14.27 12.18
C ALA A 501 1.33 -13.91 10.70
N SER A 502 1.44 -14.90 9.81
CA SER A 502 1.35 -14.65 8.37
C SER A 502 0.37 -15.61 7.69
N PHE A 503 -0.15 -15.15 6.56
CA PHE A 503 -1.00 -15.93 5.67
C PHE A 503 -0.77 -15.49 4.24
N VAL A 504 -0.58 -16.45 3.34
CA VAL A 504 -0.63 -16.21 1.91
C VAL A 504 -1.84 -16.91 1.32
N ALA A 505 -2.63 -16.20 0.53
CA ALA A 505 -3.80 -16.73 -0.16
C ALA A 505 -3.69 -16.47 -1.66
N VAL A 506 -4.16 -17.41 -2.46
CA VAL A 506 -4.19 -17.32 -3.93
C VAL A 506 -5.58 -17.68 -4.40
N ALA A 507 -6.15 -16.86 -5.25
CA ALA A 507 -7.50 -17.10 -5.79
C ALA A 507 -7.66 -16.52 -7.21
N PRO A 508 -8.55 -17.13 -8.01
CA PRO A 508 -9.11 -18.48 -7.87
C PRO A 508 -8.00 -19.52 -8.06
N ILE A 509 -7.92 -20.53 -7.22
CA ILE A 509 -6.77 -21.48 -7.27
C ILE A 509 -6.75 -22.35 -8.54
N GLU A 510 -7.90 -22.58 -9.17
CA GLU A 510 -8.01 -23.31 -10.43
C GLU A 510 -7.46 -22.52 -11.63
N ASN A 511 -7.48 -21.20 -11.53
CA ASN A 511 -6.93 -20.28 -12.52
C ASN A 511 -6.43 -19.00 -11.80
N PRO A 512 -5.26 -19.06 -11.16
CA PRO A 512 -4.82 -18.00 -10.27
C PRO A 512 -4.72 -16.64 -10.95
N LYS A 513 -5.27 -15.63 -10.28
CA LYS A 513 -5.22 -14.23 -10.71
C LYS A 513 -4.43 -13.37 -9.74
N ILE A 514 -4.74 -13.48 -8.45
CA ILE A 514 -4.08 -12.68 -7.42
C ILE A 514 -3.58 -13.54 -6.26
N ALA A 515 -2.48 -13.10 -5.67
CA ALA A 515 -1.96 -13.58 -4.40
C ALA A 515 -2.03 -12.43 -3.39
N VAL A 516 -2.38 -12.78 -2.15
CA VAL A 516 -2.44 -11.84 -1.01
C VAL A 516 -1.54 -12.37 0.09
N LEU A 517 -0.58 -11.57 0.52
CA LEU A 517 0.26 -11.86 1.69
C LEU A 517 -0.07 -10.89 2.81
N ILE A 518 -0.40 -11.42 3.98
CA ILE A 518 -0.62 -10.65 5.20
C ILE A 518 0.36 -11.13 6.26
N CYS A 519 1.11 -10.20 6.84
CA CYS A 519 2.04 -10.46 7.93
C CYS A 519 1.80 -9.48 9.08
N LEU A 520 1.53 -10.01 10.27
CA LEU A 520 1.40 -9.26 11.50
C LEU A 520 2.60 -9.61 12.40
N ASP A 521 3.50 -8.65 12.58
CA ASP A 521 4.75 -8.84 13.28
C ASP A 521 4.60 -8.44 14.76
N GLU A 522 4.75 -9.40 15.64
CA GLU A 522 4.53 -9.30 17.09
C GLU A 522 3.10 -8.91 17.47
N PRO A 523 2.09 -9.73 17.10
CA PRO A 523 0.75 -9.53 17.63
C PRO A 523 0.69 -9.88 19.12
N HIS A 524 -0.11 -9.11 19.86
CA HIS A 524 -0.46 -9.34 21.26
C HIS A 524 -1.97 -9.57 21.35
N SER A 525 -2.39 -10.79 21.13
CA SER A 525 -3.79 -11.19 21.04
C SER A 525 -4.00 -12.52 21.79
N TRP A 526 -5.20 -13.06 21.73
CA TRP A 526 -5.58 -14.35 22.33
C TRP A 526 -4.78 -15.53 21.77
N THR A 527 -4.18 -15.38 20.58
CA THR A 527 -3.29 -16.33 19.92
C THR A 527 -2.24 -15.59 19.11
N THR A 528 -1.23 -16.29 18.62
CA THR A 528 -0.25 -15.79 17.62
C THR A 528 -0.33 -16.55 16.30
N SER A 529 -1.36 -17.39 16.13
CA SER A 529 -1.55 -18.21 14.92
C SER A 529 -1.80 -17.34 13.69
N GLY A 530 -1.00 -17.52 12.66
CA GLY A 530 -1.19 -16.85 11.37
C GLY A 530 -2.54 -17.18 10.73
N GLY A 531 -3.01 -18.42 10.86
CA GLY A 531 -4.32 -18.82 10.37
C GLY A 531 -5.47 -18.10 11.06
N ALA A 532 -5.36 -17.88 12.38
CA ALA A 532 -6.40 -17.21 13.15
C ALA A 532 -6.39 -15.68 12.99
N LEU A 533 -5.20 -15.06 12.93
CA LEU A 533 -5.08 -13.59 12.89
C LEU A 533 -4.99 -13.03 11.48
N SER A 534 -4.20 -13.63 10.61
CA SER A 534 -3.93 -13.12 9.26
C SER A 534 -4.82 -13.75 8.18
N GLY A 535 -5.31 -14.97 8.40
CA GLY A 535 -6.23 -15.65 7.49
C GLY A 535 -7.50 -14.85 7.19
N PRO A 536 -8.23 -14.38 8.22
CA PRO A 536 -9.43 -13.56 8.01
C PRO A 536 -9.17 -12.26 7.25
N VAL A 537 -8.01 -11.64 7.46
CA VAL A 537 -7.60 -10.41 6.75
C VAL A 537 -7.43 -10.70 5.27
N ALA A 538 -6.70 -11.76 4.93
CA ALA A 538 -6.51 -12.18 3.54
C ALA A 538 -7.84 -12.54 2.87
N ALA A 539 -8.73 -13.25 3.57
CA ALA A 539 -10.06 -13.60 3.08
C ALA A 539 -10.92 -12.36 2.80
N GLU A 540 -10.91 -11.37 3.68
CA GLU A 540 -11.64 -10.12 3.49
C GLU A 540 -11.15 -9.36 2.26
N VAL A 541 -9.85 -9.25 2.09
CA VAL A 541 -9.26 -8.60 0.92
C VAL A 541 -9.65 -9.32 -0.37
N LEU A 542 -9.58 -10.65 -0.39
CA LEU A 542 -10.00 -11.45 -1.55
C LEU A 542 -11.49 -11.29 -1.85
N GLN A 543 -12.34 -11.36 -0.84
CA GLN A 543 -13.79 -11.26 -1.00
C GLN A 543 -14.20 -9.95 -1.65
N LYS A 544 -13.57 -8.84 -1.23
CA LYS A 544 -13.87 -7.51 -1.74
C LYS A 544 -13.21 -7.23 -3.10
N SER A 545 -12.04 -7.80 -3.34
CA SER A 545 -11.21 -7.49 -4.51
C SER A 545 -11.56 -8.30 -5.76
N LEU A 546 -11.89 -9.59 -5.61
CA LEU A 546 -12.15 -10.46 -6.75
C LEU A 546 -13.30 -9.98 -7.65
N PRO A 547 -14.47 -9.57 -7.11
CA PRO A 547 -15.52 -9.00 -7.94
C PRO A 547 -15.10 -7.73 -8.68
N ARG A 548 -14.27 -6.89 -8.06
CA ARG A 548 -13.73 -5.67 -8.67
C ARG A 548 -12.80 -5.93 -9.84
N LEU A 549 -12.22 -7.13 -9.88
CA LEU A 549 -11.38 -7.60 -10.99
C LEU A 549 -12.18 -8.34 -12.07
N GLY A 550 -13.51 -8.34 -11.97
CA GLY A 550 -14.39 -9.02 -12.91
C GLY A 550 -14.54 -10.52 -12.69
N ILE A 551 -14.07 -11.02 -11.54
CA ILE A 551 -14.13 -12.45 -11.20
C ILE A 551 -15.32 -12.67 -10.27
N GLN A 552 -16.45 -13.05 -10.83
CA GLN A 552 -17.68 -13.22 -10.07
C GLN A 552 -17.67 -14.51 -9.25
N PRO A 553 -18.31 -14.51 -8.06
CA PRO A 553 -18.39 -15.71 -7.24
C PRO A 553 -19.29 -16.76 -7.87
N SER A 554 -18.93 -18.03 -7.68
CA SER A 554 -19.75 -19.19 -8.04
C SER A 554 -19.98 -20.03 -6.79
N TYR A 555 -21.18 -19.94 -6.22
CA TYR A 555 -21.51 -20.58 -4.96
C TYR A 555 -21.88 -22.06 -5.14
N THR A 556 -21.38 -22.91 -4.25
CA THR A 556 -21.83 -24.30 -4.13
C THR A 556 -23.24 -24.33 -3.56
N GLU A 557 -23.95 -25.49 -3.70
CA GLU A 557 -25.27 -25.68 -3.11
C GLU A 557 -25.26 -25.45 -1.58
N ALA A 558 -24.23 -25.96 -0.90
CA ALA A 558 -24.05 -25.76 0.55
C ALA A 558 -23.85 -24.28 0.91
N GLU A 559 -23.03 -23.56 0.15
CA GLU A 559 -22.80 -22.13 0.32
C GLU A 559 -24.08 -21.34 0.01
N GLN A 560 -24.79 -21.72 -1.06
CA GLN A 560 -26.08 -21.11 -1.44
C GLN A 560 -27.09 -21.23 -0.29
N ALA A 561 -27.22 -22.41 0.29
CA ALA A 561 -28.15 -22.66 1.41
C ALA A 561 -27.72 -21.92 2.68
N LYS A 562 -26.41 -21.79 2.93
CA LYS A 562 -25.86 -21.15 4.12
C LYS A 562 -25.98 -19.63 4.10
N TYR A 563 -25.71 -18.99 2.96
CA TYR A 563 -25.54 -17.54 2.87
C TYR A 563 -26.72 -16.81 2.20
N PHE A 564 -27.59 -17.51 1.51
CA PHE A 564 -28.68 -16.92 0.75
C PHE A 564 -30.04 -17.48 1.16
N THR A 565 -31.07 -16.70 0.91
CA THR A 565 -32.47 -17.07 1.13
C THR A 565 -33.34 -16.40 0.08
N THR A 566 -34.55 -16.94 -0.11
CA THR A 566 -35.54 -16.39 -1.03
C THR A 566 -36.46 -15.43 -0.27
N VAL A 567 -36.72 -14.26 -0.83
CA VAL A 567 -37.63 -13.28 -0.23
C VAL A 567 -39.07 -13.83 -0.33
N PRO A 568 -39.77 -13.99 0.82
CA PRO A 568 -41.17 -14.41 0.81
C PRO A 568 -42.09 -13.27 0.38
N ASP A 569 -43.26 -13.59 -0.16
CA ASP A 569 -44.30 -12.61 -0.47
C ASP A 569 -45.09 -12.24 0.80
N VAL A 570 -44.92 -10.97 1.22
CA VAL A 570 -45.64 -10.41 2.35
C VAL A 570 -46.56 -9.25 1.96
N THR A 571 -46.81 -9.10 0.67
CA THR A 571 -47.69 -8.06 0.13
C THR A 571 -49.13 -8.30 0.67
N GLY A 572 -49.76 -7.24 1.17
CA GLY A 572 -51.09 -7.31 1.78
C GLY A 572 -51.12 -7.72 3.26
N TRP A 573 -49.95 -8.11 3.81
CA TRP A 573 -49.86 -8.48 5.21
C TRP A 573 -49.79 -7.21 6.08
N LYS A 574 -50.26 -7.32 7.35
CA LYS A 574 -50.01 -6.29 8.35
C LYS A 574 -48.48 -6.18 8.57
N ALA A 575 -47.97 -4.96 8.72
CA ALA A 575 -46.54 -4.70 8.82
C ALA A 575 -45.85 -5.53 9.92
N PRO A 576 -46.36 -5.68 11.15
CA PRO A 576 -45.73 -6.52 12.17
C PRO A 576 -45.68 -8.00 11.79
N ALA A 577 -46.74 -8.52 11.18
CA ALA A 577 -46.77 -9.92 10.70
C ALA A 577 -45.83 -10.16 9.55
N ALA A 578 -45.70 -9.21 8.63
CA ALA A 578 -44.73 -9.23 7.55
C ALA A 578 -43.30 -9.27 8.07
N ALA A 579 -42.97 -8.42 9.05
CA ALA A 579 -41.66 -8.40 9.70
C ALA A 579 -41.32 -9.74 10.36
N GLN A 580 -42.28 -10.35 11.05
CA GLN A 580 -42.10 -11.67 11.66
C GLN A 580 -41.87 -12.76 10.61
N LYS A 581 -42.59 -12.71 9.49
CA LYS A 581 -42.39 -13.66 8.37
C LYS A 581 -41.01 -13.53 7.78
N LEU A 582 -40.53 -12.31 7.58
CA LEU A 582 -39.18 -12.07 7.08
C LEU A 582 -38.11 -12.62 8.03
N ASN A 583 -38.29 -12.51 9.34
CA ASN A 583 -37.38 -13.08 10.33
C ASN A 583 -37.26 -14.61 10.23
N GLU A 584 -38.32 -15.32 9.85
CA GLU A 584 -38.28 -16.77 9.62
C GLU A 584 -37.33 -17.13 8.47
N TYR A 585 -37.13 -16.20 7.52
CA TYR A 585 -36.22 -16.32 6.39
C TYR A 585 -34.87 -15.65 6.64
N THR A 586 -34.57 -15.33 7.89
CA THR A 586 -33.33 -14.62 8.28
C THR A 586 -33.20 -13.24 7.59
N LEU A 587 -34.30 -12.56 7.38
CA LEU A 587 -34.38 -11.23 6.79
C LEU A 587 -34.94 -10.25 7.80
N THR A 588 -34.63 -8.96 7.63
CA THR A 588 -35.16 -7.87 8.45
C THR A 588 -36.12 -7.01 7.63
N ALA A 589 -37.07 -6.39 8.30
CA ALA A 589 -38.01 -5.47 7.67
C ALA A 589 -37.58 -4.03 7.86
N ASP A 590 -37.58 -3.27 6.77
CA ASP A 590 -37.44 -1.82 6.76
C ASP A 590 -38.80 -1.23 6.33
N VAL A 591 -39.63 -0.83 7.30
CA VAL A 591 -41.01 -0.40 7.05
C VAL A 591 -41.02 1.10 6.71
N LEU A 592 -41.53 1.41 5.53
CA LEU A 592 -41.71 2.77 5.03
C LEU A 592 -43.17 3.21 5.18
N GLY A 593 -43.36 4.35 5.84
CA GLY A 593 -44.68 4.91 6.08
C GLY A 593 -45.39 4.37 7.32
N GLN A 594 -46.62 4.82 7.52
CA GLN A 594 -47.45 4.55 8.70
C GLN A 594 -48.70 3.73 8.36
N GLY A 595 -48.76 3.17 7.15
CA GLY A 595 -49.87 2.34 6.73
C GLY A 595 -49.95 1.03 7.51
N GLU A 596 -51.16 0.46 7.60
CA GLU A 596 -51.40 -0.77 8.34
C GLU A 596 -50.87 -2.00 7.61
N ARG A 597 -50.93 -1.97 6.26
CA ARG A 597 -50.57 -3.11 5.41
C ARG A 597 -49.48 -2.77 4.42
N VAL A 598 -48.71 -3.80 4.08
CA VAL A 598 -47.66 -3.73 3.05
C VAL A 598 -48.35 -3.65 1.67
N VAL A 599 -48.11 -2.56 0.96
CA VAL A 599 -48.60 -2.34 -0.41
C VAL A 599 -47.63 -2.96 -1.44
N SER A 600 -46.34 -2.77 -1.21
CA SER A 600 -45.27 -3.33 -2.05
C SER A 600 -44.03 -3.64 -1.23
N GLN A 601 -43.18 -4.49 -1.78
CA GLN A 601 -41.91 -4.88 -1.15
C GLN A 601 -40.77 -4.82 -2.15
N TYR A 602 -39.56 -4.52 -1.65
CA TYR A 602 -38.34 -4.54 -2.44
C TYR A 602 -37.17 -5.09 -1.59
N PRO A 603 -36.37 -6.05 -2.09
CA PRO A 603 -36.57 -6.79 -3.34
C PRO A 603 -37.89 -7.56 -3.42
N ARG A 604 -38.30 -7.88 -4.66
CA ARG A 604 -39.57 -8.60 -4.92
C ARG A 604 -39.55 -10.00 -4.33
N ALA A 605 -40.73 -10.53 -4.06
CA ALA A 605 -40.90 -11.93 -3.68
C ALA A 605 -40.27 -12.86 -4.73
N GLY A 606 -39.60 -13.91 -4.26
CA GLY A 606 -38.89 -14.87 -5.11
C GLY A 606 -37.45 -14.46 -5.44
N THR A 607 -37.01 -13.26 -5.11
CA THR A 607 -35.61 -12.83 -5.29
C THR A 607 -34.71 -13.54 -4.29
N THR A 608 -33.59 -14.06 -4.76
CA THR A 608 -32.55 -14.61 -3.89
C THR A 608 -31.68 -13.47 -3.36
N VAL A 609 -31.57 -13.34 -2.03
CA VAL A 609 -30.78 -12.32 -1.35
C VAL A 609 -29.92 -12.95 -0.27
N ARG A 610 -28.91 -12.22 0.20
CA ARG A 610 -28.12 -12.66 1.35
C ARG A 610 -28.96 -12.69 2.61
N ARG A 611 -28.75 -13.70 3.45
CA ARG A 611 -29.33 -13.75 4.79
C ARG A 611 -28.90 -12.53 5.60
N GLY A 612 -29.79 -11.96 6.37
CA GLY A 612 -29.57 -10.71 7.10
C GLY A 612 -29.88 -9.45 6.30
N SER A 613 -30.23 -9.55 5.03
CA SER A 613 -30.64 -8.41 4.21
C SER A 613 -31.92 -7.77 4.73
N ALA A 614 -32.01 -6.44 4.58
CA ALA A 614 -33.22 -5.68 4.87
C ALA A 614 -34.13 -5.67 3.63
N ILE A 615 -35.41 -5.96 3.85
CA ILE A 615 -36.44 -5.88 2.82
C ILE A 615 -37.28 -4.64 3.10
N GLN A 616 -37.36 -3.74 2.13
CA GLN A 616 -38.19 -2.55 2.22
C GLN A 616 -39.67 -2.94 2.05
N LEU A 617 -40.47 -2.55 3.02
CA LEU A 617 -41.92 -2.77 3.04
C LEU A 617 -42.61 -1.41 2.93
N ASP A 618 -43.12 -1.11 1.75
CA ASP A 618 -43.86 0.15 1.54
C ASP A 618 -45.33 0.00 1.98
N THR A 619 -45.74 0.78 2.92
CA THR A 619 -47.14 0.85 3.43
C THR A 619 -47.90 2.06 2.89
N THR A 620 -47.23 2.91 2.07
CA THR A 620 -47.81 4.18 1.57
C THR A 620 -48.32 4.08 0.14
N GLY A 621 -47.86 3.13 -0.64
CA GLY A 621 -48.14 3.01 -2.07
C GLY A 621 -47.44 4.07 -2.92
N GLN A 622 -46.43 4.77 -2.38
CA GLN A 622 -45.72 5.86 -3.07
C GLN A 622 -44.45 5.39 -3.82
N LEU A 623 -43.94 4.20 -3.51
CA LEU A 623 -42.81 3.63 -4.20
C LEU A 623 -43.30 2.87 -5.46
N ASP A 624 -42.84 3.29 -6.61
CA ASP A 624 -43.10 2.57 -7.86
C ASP A 624 -42.08 1.44 -8.01
N PRO A 625 -42.52 0.15 -7.95
CA PRO A 625 -41.61 -0.96 -8.12
C PRO A 625 -40.98 -1.08 -9.52
N ALA A 626 -41.48 -0.30 -10.48
CA ALA A 626 -41.02 -0.35 -11.88
C ALA A 626 -39.89 0.66 -12.21
N ALA A 627 -39.50 1.53 -11.25
CA ALA A 627 -38.53 2.58 -11.51
C ALA A 627 -37.07 2.13 -11.49
N ASP A 628 -36.75 0.89 -11.13
CA ASP A 628 -35.40 0.37 -10.96
C ASP A 628 -34.98 -0.68 -12.03
N GLU A 629 -35.66 -0.77 -13.16
CA GLU A 629 -35.22 -1.55 -14.32
C GLU A 629 -34.49 -0.65 -15.33
N GLY A 630 -33.44 0.08 -14.88
CA GLY A 630 -32.63 0.95 -15.70
C GLY A 630 -31.14 0.69 -15.52
#